data_47c3f9d42d5a7274a2155600ea2f18cd
#
_entry.id   47c3f9d42d5a7274a2155600ea2f18cd
#
_cell.length_a   1.000
_cell.length_b   1.000
_cell.length_c   1.000
_cell.angle_alpha   90.00
_cell.angle_beta   90.00
_cell.angle_gamma   90.00
#
_symmetry.space_group_name_H-M   'P 1'
#
loop_
_entity.id
_entity.type
_entity.pdbx_description
1 polymer ?
#
loop_
_entity_poly.entity_id
_entity_poly.type
_entity_poly.pdbx_seq_one_letter_code
_entity_poly.pdbx_strand_id
1 'polypeptide(L)'
;MKLSFRWYGDSDPISLQYISQIPGMRTIVSAVYDVKPGQVWPEESLEKLSRQCKENGLVFDVVESIPVHEDIKLGRGNVDELLEVYCENIRRCAKHGIRCITYNFMPVFDWTRTQLDKKAPDGSTSLVMYWDQLKGLDPQKDDIHLPGWDSSYTQEEVRELFAAYGKLGTEGVWKNFERFLKKVIPVAEECGVRMALHPDDPPYPIFGLPRIITCESSLDRVLNIVDSPANSLCLCTGSLGSAAFNDIPALVRKYASMDRIAFLHIRNVKILEDGSFEERAHLSSYGSLDLYEIVKALVDNHYDGYVRPDHGRMIWGETGMPGYGLFDRALGATYLNGLFEACEKAARK
;
A
#
# COMPACT_ATOMS: atom_id res chain seq x y z
N MET A 1 12.24 5.35 13.73
CA MET A 1 11.46 5.19 12.49
C MET A 1 12.09 5.94 11.32
N LYS A 2 11.87 5.49 10.07
CA LYS A 2 12.38 6.12 8.85
C LYS A 2 11.20 6.75 8.10
N LEU A 3 11.09 8.08 8.16
CA LEU A 3 10.00 8.78 7.47
C LEU A 3 10.23 8.73 5.96
N SER A 4 9.21 8.36 5.22
CA SER A 4 9.27 8.14 3.78
C SER A 4 8.13 8.83 3.03
N PHE A 5 8.32 9.04 1.73
CA PHE A 5 7.35 9.71 0.87
C PHE A 5 7.23 9.00 -0.49
N ARG A 6 6.00 8.78 -0.96
CA ARG A 6 5.76 8.21 -2.29
C ARG A 6 6.00 9.25 -3.38
N TRP A 7 6.83 8.89 -4.35
CA TRP A 7 7.12 9.66 -5.55
C TRP A 7 6.96 8.80 -6.81
N TYR A 8 6.26 9.31 -7.80
CA TYR A 8 5.89 8.59 -9.02
C TYR A 8 6.86 8.78 -10.20
N GLY A 9 8.11 9.13 -9.92
CA GLY A 9 9.12 9.33 -10.96
C GLY A 9 8.96 10.65 -11.71
N ASP A 10 9.52 10.72 -12.91
CA ASP A 10 9.59 11.96 -13.70
C ASP A 10 8.22 12.54 -14.09
N SER A 11 7.17 11.73 -14.07
CA SER A 11 5.80 12.18 -14.36
C SER A 11 5.08 12.76 -13.15
N ASP A 12 5.65 12.64 -11.94
CA ASP A 12 5.07 13.22 -10.74
C ASP A 12 5.19 14.74 -10.76
N PRO A 13 4.08 15.49 -10.62
CA PRO A 13 4.15 16.95 -10.53
C PRO A 13 4.89 17.44 -9.27
N ILE A 14 5.10 16.56 -8.27
CA ILE A 14 5.83 16.87 -7.05
C ILE A 14 7.31 16.55 -7.25
N SER A 15 8.16 17.56 -7.11
CA SER A 15 9.61 17.38 -7.24
C SER A 15 10.25 16.76 -5.99
N LEU A 16 11.32 15.99 -6.20
CA LEU A 16 12.15 15.48 -5.09
C LEU A 16 12.71 16.63 -4.23
N GLN A 17 12.98 17.80 -4.83
CA GLN A 17 13.41 18.98 -4.11
C GLN A 17 12.36 19.43 -3.07
N TYR A 18 11.07 19.42 -3.43
CA TYR A 18 10.00 19.79 -2.47
C TYR A 18 9.84 18.73 -1.39
N ILE A 19 9.94 17.45 -1.75
CA ILE A 19 9.88 16.37 -0.79
C ILE A 19 11.04 16.47 0.23
N SER A 20 12.25 16.81 -0.21
CA SER A 20 13.42 16.94 0.67
C SER A 20 13.30 18.08 1.68
N GLN A 21 12.42 19.06 1.44
CA GLN A 21 12.13 20.16 2.37
C GLN A 21 11.17 19.78 3.52
N ILE A 22 10.53 18.61 3.44
CA ILE A 22 9.67 18.14 4.53
C ILE A 22 10.57 17.74 5.71
N PRO A 23 10.37 18.31 6.92
CA PRO A 23 11.23 18.02 8.08
C PRO A 23 11.32 16.52 8.37
N GLY A 24 12.54 15.99 8.50
CA GLY A 24 12.78 14.58 8.81
C GLY A 24 12.65 13.62 7.61
N MET A 25 12.24 14.11 6.45
CA MET A 25 12.11 13.25 5.26
C MET A 25 13.48 12.83 4.74
N ARG A 26 13.67 11.52 4.55
CA ARG A 26 14.93 10.94 4.07
C ARG A 26 14.72 9.88 3.01
N THR A 27 13.64 9.11 3.09
CA THR A 27 13.41 7.92 2.26
C THR A 27 12.36 8.21 1.19
N ILE A 28 12.66 7.79 -0.03
CA ILE A 28 11.70 7.77 -1.14
C ILE A 28 11.17 6.36 -1.33
N VAL A 29 9.87 6.30 -1.56
CA VAL A 29 9.14 5.13 -2.01
C VAL A 29 8.78 5.34 -3.47
N SER A 30 9.25 4.48 -4.37
CA SER A 30 8.98 4.59 -5.80
C SER A 30 8.98 3.21 -6.47
N ALA A 31 8.79 3.16 -7.77
CA ALA A 31 8.84 1.94 -8.58
C ALA A 31 9.28 2.26 -10.01
N VAL A 32 9.52 1.22 -10.81
CA VAL A 32 9.71 1.33 -12.25
C VAL A 32 8.33 1.27 -12.91
N TYR A 33 7.82 2.42 -13.39
CA TYR A 33 6.44 2.56 -13.84
C TYR A 33 6.23 2.29 -15.35
N ASP A 34 7.30 2.26 -16.13
CA ASP A 34 7.30 2.10 -17.58
C ASP A 34 7.49 0.64 -18.04
N VAL A 35 7.52 -0.30 -17.11
CA VAL A 35 7.65 -1.74 -17.36
C VAL A 35 6.35 -2.47 -16.98
N LYS A 36 5.83 -3.27 -17.91
CA LYS A 36 4.59 -4.02 -17.68
C LYS A 36 4.76 -5.11 -16.61
N PRO A 37 3.70 -5.46 -15.85
CA PRO A 37 3.72 -6.61 -14.96
C PRO A 37 4.21 -7.88 -15.67
N GLY A 38 5.00 -8.70 -14.98
CA GLY A 38 5.56 -9.94 -15.55
C GLY A 38 6.81 -9.75 -16.41
N GLN A 39 7.39 -8.55 -16.43
CA GLN A 39 8.66 -8.27 -17.11
C GLN A 39 9.77 -7.93 -16.12
N VAL A 40 11.00 -8.22 -16.51
CA VAL A 40 12.19 -7.88 -15.72
C VAL A 40 12.50 -6.40 -15.84
N TRP A 41 12.69 -5.73 -14.72
CA TRP A 41 13.00 -4.30 -14.66
C TRP A 41 14.44 -4.03 -15.14
N PRO A 42 14.66 -3.05 -16.03
CA PRO A 42 15.99 -2.63 -16.42
C PRO A 42 16.79 -2.10 -15.21
N GLU A 43 18.05 -2.50 -15.08
CA GLU A 43 18.93 -1.98 -14.01
C GLU A 43 19.12 -0.46 -14.13
N GLU A 44 19.18 0.06 -15.36
CA GLU A 44 19.32 1.48 -15.66
C GLU A 44 18.17 2.31 -15.08
N SER A 45 16.95 1.75 -15.03
CA SER A 45 15.78 2.43 -14.42
C SER A 45 15.96 2.55 -12.91
N LEU A 46 16.44 1.51 -12.23
CA LEU A 46 16.74 1.53 -10.80
C LEU A 46 17.91 2.46 -10.47
N GLU A 47 18.98 2.46 -11.29
CA GLU A 47 20.11 3.38 -11.14
C GLU A 47 19.67 4.84 -11.29
N LYS A 48 18.82 5.12 -12.28
CA LYS A 48 18.27 6.46 -12.51
C LYS A 48 17.51 6.96 -11.28
N LEU A 49 16.57 6.17 -10.76
CA LEU A 49 15.80 6.52 -9.57
C LEU A 49 16.71 6.76 -8.36
N SER A 50 17.68 5.88 -8.12
CA SER A 50 18.62 6.01 -7.02
C SER A 50 19.49 7.28 -7.13
N ARG A 51 19.98 7.60 -8.35
CA ARG A 51 20.73 8.81 -8.62
C ARG A 51 19.92 10.08 -8.39
N GLN A 52 18.69 10.15 -8.93
CA GLN A 52 17.80 11.28 -8.76
C GLN A 52 17.50 11.57 -7.27
N CYS A 53 17.24 10.51 -6.49
CA CYS A 53 17.05 10.65 -5.06
C CYS A 53 18.28 11.19 -4.36
N LYS A 54 19.47 10.61 -4.65
CA LYS A 54 20.75 11.01 -4.06
C LYS A 54 21.10 12.47 -4.36
N GLU A 55 20.86 12.95 -5.58
CA GLU A 55 21.08 14.33 -5.99
C GLU A 55 20.24 15.34 -5.20
N ASN A 56 19.12 14.89 -4.63
CA ASN A 56 18.23 15.67 -3.76
C ASN A 56 18.42 15.39 -2.25
N GLY A 57 19.49 14.69 -1.86
CA GLY A 57 19.77 14.34 -0.45
C GLY A 57 18.82 13.30 0.15
N LEU A 58 18.16 12.52 -0.71
CA LEU A 58 17.19 11.47 -0.36
C LEU A 58 17.76 10.08 -0.69
N VAL A 59 17.16 9.04 -0.13
CA VAL A 59 17.53 7.64 -0.36
C VAL A 59 16.35 6.88 -0.95
N PHE A 60 16.59 6.13 -2.04
CA PHE A 60 15.61 5.21 -2.60
C PHE A 60 15.88 3.81 -2.08
N ASP A 61 15.22 3.38 -1.03
CA ASP A 61 15.40 2.05 -0.41
C ASP A 61 14.08 1.29 -0.17
N VAL A 62 12.95 1.84 -0.63
CA VAL A 62 11.64 1.19 -0.61
C VAL A 62 11.02 1.19 -2.01
N VAL A 63 10.68 0.01 -2.51
CA VAL A 63 9.90 -0.17 -3.74
C VAL A 63 8.43 -0.36 -3.40
N GLU A 64 7.58 0.38 -4.08
CA GLU A 64 6.14 0.18 -4.05
C GLU A 64 5.53 0.49 -5.42
N SER A 65 5.19 -0.56 -6.18
CA SER A 65 5.33 -1.98 -5.88
C SER A 65 5.96 -2.70 -7.07
N ILE A 66 6.44 -3.93 -6.86
CA ILE A 66 6.59 -4.86 -7.97
C ILE A 66 5.20 -5.48 -8.17
N PRO A 67 4.52 -5.24 -9.31
CA PRO A 67 3.17 -5.76 -9.53
C PRO A 67 3.19 -7.30 -9.65
N VAL A 68 2.28 -7.96 -8.95
CA VAL A 68 2.07 -9.41 -9.13
C VAL A 68 1.14 -9.63 -10.31
N HIS A 69 1.63 -10.32 -11.35
CA HIS A 69 0.88 -10.58 -12.57
C HIS A 69 -0.41 -11.38 -12.28
N GLU A 70 -1.51 -11.07 -12.98
CA GLU A 70 -2.81 -11.72 -12.76
C GLU A 70 -2.76 -13.25 -12.97
N ASP A 71 -1.93 -13.74 -13.88
CA ASP A 71 -1.79 -15.19 -14.10
C ASP A 71 -1.13 -15.91 -12.91
N ILE A 72 -0.28 -15.23 -12.13
CA ILE A 72 0.21 -15.76 -10.85
C ILE A 72 -0.95 -15.90 -9.87
N LYS A 73 -1.76 -14.84 -9.72
CA LYS A 73 -2.91 -14.80 -8.81
C LYS A 73 -3.97 -15.82 -9.19
N LEU A 74 -4.21 -16.02 -10.49
CA LEU A 74 -5.16 -17.00 -11.03
C LEU A 74 -4.59 -18.44 -11.13
N GLY A 75 -3.27 -18.60 -11.06
CA GLY A 75 -2.61 -19.90 -11.19
C GLY A 75 -2.69 -20.47 -12.59
N ARG A 76 -2.69 -19.63 -13.64
CA ARG A 76 -2.84 -20.03 -15.04
C ARG A 76 -1.63 -19.62 -15.90
N GLY A 77 -1.48 -20.24 -17.08
CA GLY A 77 -0.38 -19.92 -18.00
C GLY A 77 0.99 -20.30 -17.44
N ASN A 78 2.02 -19.51 -17.79
CA ASN A 78 3.42 -19.75 -17.42
C ASN A 78 3.78 -19.20 -16.04
N VAL A 79 3.07 -19.65 -15.00
CA VAL A 79 3.25 -19.15 -13.64
C VAL A 79 4.70 -19.25 -13.15
N ASP A 80 5.41 -20.33 -13.48
CA ASP A 80 6.78 -20.54 -13.01
C ASP A 80 7.75 -19.54 -13.64
N GLU A 81 7.60 -19.21 -14.91
CA GLU A 81 8.37 -18.14 -15.56
C GLU A 81 8.09 -16.77 -14.93
N LEU A 82 6.82 -16.45 -14.69
CA LEU A 82 6.42 -15.18 -14.06
C LEU A 82 6.97 -15.06 -12.62
N LEU A 83 7.02 -16.18 -11.89
CA LEU A 83 7.64 -16.22 -10.56
C LEU A 83 9.15 -16.01 -10.62
N GLU A 84 9.85 -16.58 -11.62
CA GLU A 84 11.29 -16.33 -11.81
C GLU A 84 11.57 -14.86 -12.18
N VAL A 85 10.75 -14.26 -13.04
CA VAL A 85 10.82 -12.82 -13.36
C VAL A 85 10.65 -11.99 -12.08
N TYR A 86 9.69 -12.35 -11.23
CA TYR A 86 9.48 -11.66 -9.95
C TYR A 86 10.70 -11.78 -9.04
N CYS A 87 11.28 -12.98 -8.92
CA CYS A 87 12.50 -13.23 -8.14
C CYS A 87 13.70 -12.44 -8.69
N GLU A 88 13.83 -12.35 -10.03
CA GLU A 88 14.89 -11.54 -10.64
C GLU A 88 14.72 -10.05 -10.31
N ASN A 89 13.50 -9.53 -10.29
CA ASN A 89 13.23 -8.16 -9.88
C ASN A 89 13.61 -7.91 -8.42
N ILE A 90 13.38 -8.87 -7.51
CA ILE A 90 13.86 -8.79 -6.11
C ILE A 90 15.39 -8.68 -6.08
N ARG A 91 16.11 -9.53 -6.81
CA ARG A 91 17.59 -9.50 -6.86
C ARG A 91 18.12 -8.17 -7.39
N ARG A 92 17.51 -7.64 -8.46
CA ARG A 92 17.89 -6.33 -9.02
C ARG A 92 17.64 -5.21 -8.03
N CYS A 93 16.48 -5.17 -7.39
CA CYS A 93 16.18 -4.21 -6.34
C CYS A 93 17.22 -4.27 -5.21
N ALA A 94 17.54 -5.46 -4.71
CA ALA A 94 18.53 -5.65 -3.65
C ALA A 94 19.93 -5.15 -4.04
N LYS A 95 20.36 -5.42 -5.28
CA LYS A 95 21.64 -4.94 -5.85
C LYS A 95 21.74 -3.42 -5.85
N HIS A 96 20.62 -2.73 -6.05
CA HIS A 96 20.52 -1.26 -6.03
C HIS A 96 20.20 -0.67 -4.64
N GLY A 97 20.35 -1.46 -3.57
CA GLY A 97 20.22 -0.98 -2.20
C GLY A 97 18.80 -1.00 -1.62
N ILE A 98 17.81 -1.45 -2.38
CA ILE A 98 16.43 -1.59 -1.88
C ILE A 98 16.39 -2.64 -0.76
N ARG A 99 15.71 -2.32 0.34
CA ARG A 99 15.59 -3.19 1.53
C ARG A 99 14.14 -3.56 1.85
N CYS A 100 13.17 -2.88 1.26
CA CYS A 100 11.77 -3.16 1.45
C CYS A 100 11.05 -3.13 0.08
N ILE A 101 10.32 -4.18 -0.23
CA ILE A 101 9.51 -4.27 -1.45
C ILE A 101 8.06 -4.49 -1.04
N THR A 102 7.23 -3.49 -1.28
CA THR A 102 5.78 -3.57 -1.08
C THR A 102 5.13 -4.26 -2.27
N TYR A 103 4.17 -5.09 -2.01
CA TYR A 103 3.34 -5.77 -3.00
C TYR A 103 1.95 -6.03 -2.45
N ASN A 104 1.01 -6.31 -3.30
CA ASN A 104 -0.32 -6.79 -2.95
C ASN A 104 -0.69 -8.03 -3.76
N PHE A 105 -1.75 -8.72 -3.34
CA PHE A 105 -2.27 -9.89 -4.05
C PHE A 105 -3.77 -9.71 -4.37
N MET A 106 -4.17 -8.46 -4.57
CA MET A 106 -5.55 -8.07 -4.85
C MET A 106 -5.96 -8.52 -6.25
N PRO A 107 -7.07 -9.23 -6.41
CA PRO A 107 -7.63 -9.57 -7.71
C PRO A 107 -8.04 -8.33 -8.50
N VAL A 108 -7.57 -8.21 -9.74
CA VAL A 108 -7.92 -7.21 -10.75
C VAL A 108 -7.51 -5.78 -10.38
N PHE A 109 -7.93 -5.27 -9.22
CA PHE A 109 -7.74 -3.88 -8.81
C PHE A 109 -6.97 -3.78 -7.51
N ASP A 110 -5.97 -2.90 -7.47
CA ASP A 110 -5.14 -2.69 -6.28
C ASP A 110 -5.92 -2.02 -5.14
N TRP A 111 -6.74 -1.03 -5.45
CA TRP A 111 -7.60 -0.34 -4.49
C TRP A 111 -8.87 0.14 -5.19
N THR A 112 -9.92 0.34 -4.42
CA THR A 112 -11.23 0.74 -4.98
C THR A 112 -11.78 1.95 -4.25
N ARG A 113 -12.11 2.99 -5.02
CA ARG A 113 -12.86 4.18 -4.58
C ARG A 113 -14.01 4.42 -5.54
N THR A 114 -15.04 5.05 -5.03
CA THR A 114 -16.21 5.42 -5.86
C THR A 114 -16.10 6.85 -6.37
N GLN A 115 -15.32 7.70 -5.68
CA GLN A 115 -15.04 9.07 -6.10
C GLN A 115 -13.68 9.54 -5.57
N LEU A 116 -12.94 10.32 -6.38
CA LEU A 116 -11.59 10.80 -6.02
C LEU A 116 -11.53 12.27 -5.57
N ASP A 117 -12.62 13.01 -5.74
CA ASP A 117 -12.68 14.47 -5.58
C ASP A 117 -13.86 14.93 -4.72
N LYS A 118 -14.29 14.11 -3.77
CA LYS A 118 -15.38 14.48 -2.86
C LYS A 118 -15.03 15.76 -2.09
N LYS A 119 -15.81 16.81 -2.31
CA LYS A 119 -15.63 18.09 -1.62
C LYS A 119 -16.05 18.02 -0.17
N ALA A 120 -15.17 18.46 0.73
CA ALA A 120 -15.45 18.69 2.13
C ALA A 120 -15.96 20.15 2.37
N PRO A 121 -16.59 20.44 3.53
CA PRO A 121 -17.07 21.78 3.85
C PRO A 121 -15.98 22.88 3.85
N ASP A 122 -14.73 22.51 4.10
CA ASP A 122 -13.59 23.43 4.06
C ASP A 122 -13.04 23.70 2.65
N GLY A 123 -13.66 23.10 1.62
CA GLY A 123 -13.27 23.21 0.22
C GLY A 123 -12.15 22.26 -0.23
N SER A 124 -11.58 21.47 0.68
CA SER A 124 -10.67 20.38 0.31
C SER A 124 -11.40 19.25 -0.42
N THR A 125 -10.65 18.41 -1.14
CA THR A 125 -11.22 17.19 -1.73
C THR A 125 -10.48 15.96 -1.23
N SER A 126 -11.21 14.83 -1.16
CA SER A 126 -10.66 13.55 -0.71
C SER A 126 -11.27 12.37 -1.47
N LEU A 127 -10.59 11.24 -1.35
CA LEU A 127 -11.05 9.97 -1.89
C LEU A 127 -12.13 9.39 -0.96
N VAL A 128 -13.16 8.79 -1.55
CA VAL A 128 -14.24 8.18 -0.80
C VAL A 128 -14.68 6.85 -1.42
N MET A 129 -15.27 6.00 -0.59
CA MET A 129 -15.94 4.78 -1.01
C MET A 129 -17.35 4.78 -0.41
N TYR A 130 -18.36 4.95 -1.25
CA TYR A 130 -19.77 4.98 -0.87
C TYR A 130 -20.51 3.77 -1.45
N TRP A 131 -21.13 2.98 -0.59
CA TRP A 131 -21.90 1.81 -1.00
C TRP A 131 -23.05 2.15 -1.93
N ASP A 132 -23.71 3.29 -1.71
CA ASP A 132 -24.82 3.73 -2.56
C ASP A 132 -24.39 3.99 -4.02
N GLN A 133 -23.14 4.37 -4.25
CA GLN A 133 -22.58 4.58 -5.60
C GLN A 133 -22.26 3.26 -6.32
N LEU A 134 -22.16 2.15 -5.58
CA LEU A 134 -21.93 0.81 -6.13
C LEU A 134 -23.23 0.04 -6.32
N LYS A 135 -24.33 0.51 -5.73
CA LYS A 135 -25.61 -0.18 -5.72
C LYS A 135 -26.21 -0.30 -7.11
N GLY A 136 -26.49 -1.54 -7.50
CA GLY A 136 -27.09 -1.84 -8.81
C GLY A 136 -26.10 -1.99 -9.95
N LEU A 137 -24.81 -1.77 -9.74
CA LEU A 137 -23.78 -2.04 -10.73
C LEU A 137 -23.46 -3.54 -10.78
N ASP A 138 -23.39 -4.09 -11.99
CA ASP A 138 -23.02 -5.49 -12.26
C ASP A 138 -21.83 -5.52 -13.22
N PRO A 139 -20.60 -5.86 -12.76
CA PRO A 139 -19.40 -5.87 -13.62
C PRO A 139 -19.50 -6.82 -14.82
N GLN A 140 -20.44 -7.76 -14.81
CA GLN A 140 -20.64 -8.68 -15.93
C GLN A 140 -21.55 -8.10 -17.02
N LYS A 141 -22.36 -7.10 -16.69
CA LYS A 141 -23.35 -6.50 -17.60
C LYS A 141 -23.07 -5.03 -17.91
N ASP A 142 -22.57 -4.31 -16.93
CA ASP A 142 -22.35 -2.87 -17.01
C ASP A 142 -20.90 -2.57 -17.37
N ASP A 143 -20.68 -1.49 -18.10
CA ASP A 143 -19.34 -0.93 -18.28
C ASP A 143 -19.03 -0.09 -17.04
N ILE A 144 -18.27 -0.69 -16.11
CA ILE A 144 -17.95 -0.07 -14.85
C ILE A 144 -16.67 0.75 -14.98
N HIS A 145 -16.79 2.04 -14.74
CA HIS A 145 -15.67 2.97 -14.68
C HIS A 145 -15.57 3.53 -13.27
N LEU A 146 -14.96 2.77 -12.37
CA LEU A 146 -14.65 3.30 -11.05
C LEU A 146 -13.32 4.08 -11.10
N PRO A 147 -13.27 5.24 -10.47
CA PRO A 147 -12.04 6.01 -10.35
C PRO A 147 -10.96 5.20 -9.62
N GLY A 148 -9.74 5.25 -10.12
CA GLY A 148 -8.62 4.49 -9.57
C GLY A 148 -8.51 3.05 -10.06
N TRP A 149 -9.48 2.56 -10.82
CA TRP A 149 -9.35 1.29 -11.52
C TRP A 149 -8.34 1.42 -12.64
N ASP A 150 -7.51 0.40 -12.73
CA ASP A 150 -6.47 0.35 -13.74
C ASP A 150 -7.10 0.40 -15.14
N SER A 151 -6.73 1.44 -15.90
CA SER A 151 -7.12 1.57 -17.31
C SER A 151 -6.38 0.57 -18.22
N SER A 152 -5.57 -0.33 -17.64
CA SER A 152 -4.80 -1.35 -18.38
C SER A 152 -5.66 -2.45 -18.98
N TYR A 153 -6.91 -2.59 -18.52
CA TYR A 153 -7.82 -3.63 -18.97
C TYR A 153 -8.96 -3.06 -19.80
N THR A 154 -9.29 -3.73 -20.89
CA THR A 154 -10.55 -3.53 -21.61
C THR A 154 -11.73 -4.07 -20.78
N GLN A 155 -12.95 -3.62 -21.06
CA GLN A 155 -14.15 -4.13 -20.36
C GLN A 155 -14.35 -5.63 -20.56
N GLU A 156 -13.95 -6.17 -21.73
CA GLU A 156 -14.01 -7.61 -22.00
C GLU A 156 -13.02 -8.38 -21.11
N GLU A 157 -11.77 -7.92 -20.99
CA GLU A 157 -10.77 -8.50 -20.10
C GLU A 157 -11.21 -8.43 -18.63
N VAL A 158 -11.82 -7.34 -18.20
CA VAL A 158 -12.41 -7.22 -16.86
C VAL A 158 -13.46 -8.30 -16.60
N ARG A 159 -14.42 -8.49 -17.55
CA ARG A 159 -15.45 -9.54 -17.44
C ARG A 159 -14.85 -10.94 -17.38
N GLU A 160 -13.83 -11.23 -18.21
CA GLU A 160 -13.12 -12.51 -18.17
C GLU A 160 -12.41 -12.74 -16.83
N LEU A 161 -11.75 -11.72 -16.29
CA LEU A 161 -11.09 -11.79 -14.99
C LEU A 161 -12.09 -12.04 -13.86
N PHE A 162 -13.21 -11.31 -13.84
CA PHE A 162 -14.28 -11.54 -12.85
C PHE A 162 -14.82 -12.97 -12.91
N ALA A 163 -15.07 -13.51 -14.12
CA ALA A 163 -15.51 -14.88 -14.29
C ALA A 163 -14.47 -15.90 -13.82
N ALA A 164 -13.18 -15.64 -14.09
CA ALA A 164 -12.08 -16.49 -13.66
C ALA A 164 -11.94 -16.51 -12.13
N TYR A 165 -11.99 -15.35 -11.47
CA TYR A 165 -11.94 -15.28 -10.00
C TYR A 165 -13.19 -15.86 -9.33
N GLY A 166 -14.36 -15.69 -9.93
CA GLY A 166 -15.60 -16.32 -9.47
C GLY A 166 -15.53 -17.85 -9.45
N LYS A 167 -14.86 -18.45 -10.46
CA LYS A 167 -14.61 -19.90 -10.51
C LYS A 167 -13.53 -20.34 -9.53
N LEU A 168 -12.46 -19.55 -9.39
CA LEU A 168 -11.33 -19.85 -8.51
C LEU A 168 -11.72 -19.82 -7.04
N GLY A 169 -12.50 -18.81 -6.66
CA GLY A 169 -12.94 -18.58 -5.29
C GLY A 169 -11.79 -18.20 -4.33
N THR A 170 -12.16 -17.88 -3.10
CA THR A 170 -11.22 -17.39 -2.08
C THR A 170 -10.09 -18.37 -1.76
N GLU A 171 -10.40 -19.66 -1.58
CA GLU A 171 -9.37 -20.65 -1.28
C GLU A 171 -8.44 -20.95 -2.46
N GLY A 172 -8.92 -20.79 -3.68
CA GLY A 172 -8.06 -20.85 -4.87
C GLY A 172 -7.05 -19.71 -4.91
N VAL A 173 -7.48 -18.50 -4.58
CA VAL A 173 -6.57 -17.34 -4.45
C VAL A 173 -5.54 -17.57 -3.34
N TRP A 174 -5.95 -18.08 -2.17
CA TRP A 174 -5.03 -18.44 -1.10
C TRP A 174 -3.99 -19.47 -1.51
N LYS A 175 -4.39 -20.50 -2.25
CA LYS A 175 -3.47 -21.54 -2.75
C LYS A 175 -2.41 -20.97 -3.69
N ASN A 176 -2.82 -20.07 -4.58
CA ASN A 176 -1.89 -19.42 -5.51
C ASN A 176 -0.98 -18.43 -4.78
N PHE A 177 -1.50 -17.74 -3.76
CA PHE A 177 -0.72 -16.87 -2.90
C PHE A 177 0.33 -17.65 -2.08
N GLU A 178 -0.03 -18.81 -1.55
CA GLU A 178 0.91 -19.70 -0.89
C GLU A 178 2.05 -20.14 -1.83
N ARG A 179 1.73 -20.51 -3.09
CA ARG A 179 2.74 -20.82 -4.12
C ARG A 179 3.67 -19.65 -4.36
N PHE A 180 3.12 -18.45 -4.49
CA PHE A 180 3.89 -17.22 -4.66
C PHE A 180 4.85 -17.00 -3.49
N LEU A 181 4.37 -17.00 -2.24
CA LEU A 181 5.19 -16.77 -1.07
C LEU A 181 6.31 -17.81 -0.92
N LYS A 182 6.00 -19.09 -1.08
CA LYS A 182 6.99 -20.18 -1.01
C LYS A 182 8.11 -20.03 -2.04
N LYS A 183 7.87 -19.35 -3.16
CA LYS A 183 8.88 -19.08 -4.19
C LYS A 183 9.67 -17.81 -3.92
N VAL A 184 9.01 -16.70 -3.56
CA VAL A 184 9.66 -15.38 -3.51
C VAL A 184 10.32 -15.07 -2.17
N ILE A 185 9.78 -15.58 -1.05
CA ILE A 185 10.32 -15.25 0.27
C ILE A 185 11.74 -15.78 0.49
N PRO A 186 12.11 -17.02 0.10
CA PRO A 186 13.49 -17.46 0.22
C PRO A 186 14.48 -16.58 -0.56
N VAL A 187 14.10 -16.12 -1.76
CA VAL A 187 14.93 -15.22 -2.58
C VAL A 187 15.08 -13.86 -1.92
N ALA A 188 14.01 -13.32 -1.35
CA ALA A 188 14.04 -12.07 -0.62
C ALA A 188 14.95 -12.15 0.62
N GLU A 189 14.88 -13.27 1.35
CA GLU A 189 15.71 -13.54 2.53
C GLU A 189 17.21 -13.61 2.15
N GLU A 190 17.55 -14.36 1.10
CA GLU A 190 18.91 -14.42 0.54
C GLU A 190 19.46 -13.04 0.14
N CYS A 191 18.57 -12.18 -0.37
CA CYS A 191 18.89 -10.81 -0.80
C CYS A 191 18.90 -9.78 0.36
N GLY A 192 18.49 -10.16 1.57
CA GLY A 192 18.33 -9.21 2.69
C GLY A 192 17.23 -8.17 2.46
N VAL A 193 16.17 -8.55 1.75
CA VAL A 193 15.01 -7.72 1.44
C VAL A 193 13.79 -8.18 2.23
N ARG A 194 13.03 -7.26 2.78
CA ARG A 194 11.72 -7.56 3.39
C ARG A 194 10.61 -7.36 2.35
N MET A 195 9.84 -8.42 2.11
CA MET A 195 8.63 -8.37 1.29
C MET A 195 7.48 -7.89 2.15
N ALA A 196 6.96 -6.71 1.86
CA ALA A 196 5.96 -6.02 2.66
C ALA A 196 4.58 -6.14 2.00
N LEU A 197 3.77 -7.11 2.45
CA LEU A 197 2.41 -7.32 1.94
C LEU A 197 1.47 -6.20 2.35
N HIS A 198 0.90 -5.51 1.37
CA HIS A 198 -0.18 -4.53 1.57
C HIS A 198 -1.54 -5.24 1.69
N PRO A 199 -2.38 -4.90 2.69
CA PRO A 199 -3.71 -5.46 2.83
C PRO A 199 -4.65 -5.01 1.71
N ASP A 200 -5.75 -5.73 1.55
CA ASP A 200 -6.80 -5.34 0.61
C ASP A 200 -7.38 -3.95 0.95
N ASP A 201 -7.70 -3.16 -0.06
CA ASP A 201 -8.22 -1.80 0.09
C ASP A 201 -9.46 -1.56 -0.81
N PRO A 202 -10.66 -1.59 -0.23
CA PRO A 202 -10.99 -1.86 1.17
C PRO A 202 -10.88 -3.35 1.55
N PRO A 203 -10.86 -3.69 2.86
CA PRO A 203 -10.64 -5.05 3.34
C PRO A 203 -11.94 -5.89 3.35
N TYR A 204 -12.72 -5.80 2.28
CA TYR A 204 -13.93 -6.58 2.07
C TYR A 204 -14.24 -6.71 0.57
N PRO A 205 -14.95 -7.78 0.16
CA PRO A 205 -15.28 -8.01 -1.25
C PRO A 205 -16.11 -6.88 -1.87
N ILE A 206 -15.74 -6.47 -3.08
CA ILE A 206 -16.53 -5.60 -3.93
C ILE A 206 -16.85 -6.38 -5.21
N PHE A 207 -18.11 -6.38 -5.62
CA PHE A 207 -18.61 -7.13 -6.78
C PHE A 207 -18.26 -8.63 -6.75
N GLY A 208 -18.11 -9.22 -5.56
CA GLY A 208 -17.78 -10.63 -5.41
C GLY A 208 -16.34 -11.02 -5.71
N LEU A 209 -15.45 -10.07 -6.00
CA LEU A 209 -14.00 -10.35 -6.10
C LEU A 209 -13.47 -10.80 -4.73
N PRO A 210 -12.74 -11.92 -4.65
CA PRO A 210 -12.14 -12.35 -3.41
C PRO A 210 -11.19 -11.31 -2.84
N ARG A 211 -11.32 -10.99 -1.55
CA ARG A 211 -10.37 -10.21 -0.77
C ARG A 211 -9.87 -11.10 0.36
N ILE A 212 -8.57 -11.34 0.42
CA ILE A 212 -7.99 -12.35 1.30
C ILE A 212 -7.15 -11.78 2.45
N ILE A 213 -6.73 -10.52 2.35
CA ILE A 213 -5.90 -9.85 3.35
C ILE A 213 -6.71 -8.73 4.03
N THR A 214 -7.60 -9.13 4.93
CA THR A 214 -8.68 -8.26 5.39
C THR A 214 -8.72 -8.01 6.90
N CYS A 215 -8.06 -8.85 7.70
CA CYS A 215 -8.14 -8.81 9.15
C CYS A 215 -6.98 -9.57 9.80
N GLU A 216 -6.92 -9.55 11.14
CA GLU A 216 -5.87 -10.20 11.92
C GLU A 216 -5.64 -11.66 11.52
N SER A 217 -6.70 -12.47 11.44
CA SER A 217 -6.56 -13.89 11.11
C SER A 217 -5.97 -14.13 9.72
N SER A 218 -6.26 -13.27 8.77
CA SER A 218 -5.66 -13.34 7.43
C SER A 218 -4.19 -12.94 7.43
N LEU A 219 -3.81 -11.92 8.20
CA LEU A 219 -2.41 -11.53 8.40
C LEU A 219 -1.61 -12.64 9.09
N ASP A 220 -2.17 -13.28 10.13
CA ASP A 220 -1.57 -14.44 10.78
C ASP A 220 -1.38 -15.60 9.78
N ARG A 221 -2.38 -15.89 8.96
CA ARG A 221 -2.29 -16.93 7.92
C ARG A 221 -1.13 -16.66 6.96
N VAL A 222 -0.96 -15.43 6.50
CA VAL A 222 0.16 -15.02 5.63
C VAL A 222 1.51 -15.29 6.27
N LEU A 223 1.70 -14.83 7.50
CA LEU A 223 2.98 -14.95 8.20
C LEU A 223 3.34 -16.41 8.51
N ASN A 224 2.32 -17.28 8.68
CA ASN A 224 2.49 -18.72 8.91
C ASN A 224 2.76 -19.53 7.63
N ILE A 225 2.52 -19.00 6.42
CA ILE A 225 2.84 -19.71 5.15
C ILE A 225 4.35 -19.92 5.02
N VAL A 226 5.14 -18.87 5.28
CA VAL A 226 6.60 -18.94 5.36
C VAL A 226 7.02 -18.11 6.56
N ASP A 227 7.45 -18.77 7.63
CA ASP A 227 7.91 -18.10 8.85
C ASP A 227 9.34 -17.59 8.65
N SER A 228 9.45 -16.40 8.09
CA SER A 228 10.72 -15.71 7.83
C SER A 228 10.54 -14.20 8.09
N PRO A 229 11.55 -13.50 8.63
CA PRO A 229 11.56 -12.05 8.73
C PRO A 229 11.40 -11.35 7.36
N ALA A 230 11.78 -12.01 6.28
CA ALA A 230 11.57 -11.51 4.92
C ALA A 230 10.10 -11.50 4.51
N ASN A 231 9.25 -12.36 5.10
CA ASN A 231 7.79 -12.33 4.94
C ASN A 231 7.19 -11.37 5.95
N SER A 232 6.93 -10.16 5.55
CA SER A 232 6.52 -9.04 6.41
C SER A 232 5.29 -8.32 5.87
N LEU A 233 4.79 -7.38 6.65
CA LEU A 233 3.61 -6.60 6.34
C LEU A 233 3.96 -5.17 5.95
N CYS A 234 3.28 -4.65 4.96
CA CYS A 234 3.01 -3.24 4.78
C CYS A 234 1.67 -2.95 5.46
N LEU A 235 1.69 -2.67 6.77
CA LEU A 235 0.46 -2.45 7.48
C LEU A 235 -0.11 -1.07 7.13
N CYS A 236 -1.22 -1.04 6.38
CA CYS A 236 -1.89 0.20 6.01
C CYS A 236 -3.04 0.47 6.98
N THR A 237 -2.90 1.54 7.79
CA THR A 237 -3.92 1.90 8.80
C THR A 237 -5.24 2.27 8.16
N GLY A 238 -5.23 2.96 7.02
CA GLY A 238 -6.44 3.37 6.34
C GLY A 238 -7.15 2.23 5.62
N SER A 239 -6.41 1.30 4.99
CA SER A 239 -7.01 0.15 4.32
C SER A 239 -7.71 -0.76 5.33
N LEU A 240 -6.99 -1.31 6.31
CA LEU A 240 -7.59 -2.15 7.35
C LEU A 240 -8.60 -1.36 8.21
N GLY A 241 -8.28 -0.10 8.53
CA GLY A 241 -9.13 0.74 9.38
C GLY A 241 -10.34 1.35 8.69
N SER A 242 -10.56 1.08 7.39
CA SER A 242 -11.83 1.40 6.72
C SER A 242 -12.95 0.42 7.10
N ALA A 243 -12.61 -0.66 7.80
CA ALA A 243 -13.56 -1.64 8.32
C ALA A 243 -13.56 -1.61 9.87
N ALA A 244 -14.72 -1.37 10.47
CA ALA A 244 -14.87 -1.20 11.91
C ALA A 244 -14.54 -2.44 12.75
N PHE A 245 -14.43 -3.61 12.12
CA PHE A 245 -14.04 -4.85 12.81
C PHE A 245 -12.53 -4.98 13.06
N ASN A 246 -11.70 -4.08 12.54
CA ASN A 246 -10.26 -4.08 12.74
C ASN A 246 -9.85 -3.06 13.82
N ASP A 247 -9.26 -3.53 14.91
CA ASP A 247 -8.61 -2.68 15.93
C ASP A 247 -7.17 -2.37 15.47
N ILE A 248 -6.97 -1.22 14.83
CA ILE A 248 -5.69 -0.88 14.23
C ILE A 248 -4.56 -0.72 15.27
N PRO A 249 -4.74 -0.02 16.39
CA PRO A 249 -3.73 0.02 17.47
C PRO A 249 -3.32 -1.38 17.96
N ALA A 250 -4.27 -2.30 18.13
CA ALA A 250 -3.98 -3.67 18.54
C ALA A 250 -3.18 -4.45 17.49
N LEU A 251 -3.56 -4.34 16.20
CA LEU A 251 -2.83 -4.96 15.09
C LEU A 251 -1.39 -4.44 15.00
N VAL A 252 -1.21 -3.12 15.09
CA VAL A 252 0.13 -2.51 15.08
C VAL A 252 0.96 -3.00 16.24
N ARG A 253 0.41 -3.03 17.46
CA ARG A 253 1.11 -3.54 18.65
C ARG A 253 1.54 -4.98 18.48
N LYS A 254 0.64 -5.85 18.02
CA LYS A 254 0.91 -7.27 17.79
C LYS A 254 2.06 -7.47 16.78
N TYR A 255 1.93 -6.93 15.59
CA TYR A 255 2.90 -7.20 14.54
C TYR A 255 4.21 -6.42 14.67
N ALA A 256 4.21 -5.27 15.35
CA ALA A 256 5.45 -4.59 15.73
C ALA A 256 6.23 -5.38 16.79
N SER A 257 5.56 -5.95 17.81
CA SER A 257 6.22 -6.80 18.82
C SER A 257 6.83 -8.08 18.25
N MET A 258 6.33 -8.55 17.09
CA MET A 258 6.86 -9.71 16.36
C MET A 258 7.95 -9.32 15.34
N ASP A 259 8.29 -8.04 15.19
CA ASP A 259 9.11 -7.50 14.09
C ASP A 259 8.62 -7.94 12.70
N ARG A 260 7.29 -7.91 12.49
CA ARG A 260 6.68 -8.31 11.21
C ARG A 260 6.13 -7.14 10.41
N ILE A 261 6.31 -5.90 10.84
CA ILE A 261 5.99 -4.72 10.04
C ILE A 261 7.28 -4.22 9.38
N ALA A 262 7.40 -4.37 8.07
CA ALA A 262 8.51 -3.80 7.31
C ALA A 262 8.23 -2.34 6.92
N PHE A 263 6.96 -2.03 6.67
CA PHE A 263 6.52 -0.72 6.25
C PHE A 263 5.14 -0.39 6.85
N LEU A 264 4.94 0.84 7.26
CA LEU A 264 3.66 1.32 7.77
C LEU A 264 3.15 2.49 6.93
N HIS A 265 1.95 2.32 6.37
CA HIS A 265 1.20 3.42 5.77
C HIS A 265 0.26 3.99 6.82
N ILE A 266 0.43 5.27 7.16
CA ILE A 266 -0.42 5.94 8.14
C ILE A 266 -1.28 6.97 7.42
N ARG A 267 -2.58 6.78 7.46
CA ARG A 267 -3.61 7.73 7.08
C ARG A 267 -4.85 7.54 7.92
N ASN A 268 -5.73 8.53 7.93
CA ASN A 268 -6.98 8.46 8.67
C ASN A 268 -8.16 8.37 7.70
N VAL A 269 -9.16 7.62 8.10
CA VAL A 269 -10.44 7.48 7.40
C VAL A 269 -11.59 7.70 8.36
N LYS A 270 -12.70 8.25 7.87
CA LYS A 270 -13.95 8.36 8.61
C LYS A 270 -14.92 7.28 8.12
N ILE A 271 -15.19 6.31 8.97
CA ILE A 271 -16.21 5.29 8.71
C ILE A 271 -17.59 5.90 8.95
N LEU A 272 -18.52 5.67 8.03
CA LEU A 272 -19.91 6.09 8.11
C LEU A 272 -20.80 4.96 8.63
N GLU A 273 -22.06 5.28 9.00
CA GLU A 273 -22.98 4.32 9.61
C GLU A 273 -23.31 3.11 8.71
N ASP A 274 -23.30 3.31 7.39
CA ASP A 274 -23.55 2.27 6.40
C ASP A 274 -22.30 1.44 6.03
N GLY A 275 -21.14 1.72 6.66
CA GLY A 275 -19.84 1.10 6.35
C GLY A 275 -19.11 1.73 5.16
N SER A 276 -19.67 2.77 4.54
CA SER A 276 -18.93 3.65 3.62
C SER A 276 -17.81 4.37 4.36
N PHE A 277 -16.81 4.87 3.65
CA PHE A 277 -15.76 5.66 4.29
C PHE A 277 -15.28 6.82 3.43
N GLU A 278 -14.71 7.80 4.11
CA GLU A 278 -14.06 8.97 3.52
C GLU A 278 -12.64 9.09 4.04
N GLU A 279 -11.68 9.36 3.16
CA GLU A 279 -10.32 9.67 3.59
C GLU A 279 -10.27 11.07 4.20
N ARG A 280 -9.48 11.23 5.26
CA ARG A 280 -9.45 12.44 6.09
C ARG A 280 -8.02 12.91 6.36
N ALA A 281 -7.89 14.12 6.92
CA ALA A 281 -6.62 14.59 7.45
C ALA A 281 -6.04 13.61 8.49
N HIS A 282 -4.73 13.59 8.66
CA HIS A 282 -4.04 12.65 9.54
C HIS A 282 -4.37 12.82 11.04
N LEU A 283 -4.87 13.98 11.48
CA LEU A 283 -5.23 14.18 12.90
C LEU A 283 -6.29 13.16 13.35
N SER A 284 -6.11 12.53 14.52
CA SER A 284 -7.04 11.57 15.10
C SER A 284 -8.48 12.10 15.16
N SER A 285 -8.66 13.38 15.50
CA SER A 285 -9.99 14.02 15.62
C SER A 285 -10.75 14.17 14.30
N TYR A 286 -10.09 13.98 13.14
CA TYR A 286 -10.71 14.15 11.83
C TYR A 286 -11.32 12.87 11.26
N GLY A 287 -10.90 11.72 11.76
CA GLY A 287 -11.36 10.42 11.26
C GLY A 287 -11.87 9.50 12.37
N SER A 288 -11.80 8.21 12.11
CA SER A 288 -12.21 7.14 13.02
C SER A 288 -11.02 6.44 13.69
N LEU A 289 -9.78 6.74 13.26
CA LEU A 289 -8.58 6.10 13.76
C LEU A 289 -7.85 7.01 14.76
N ASP A 290 -7.39 6.44 15.86
CA ASP A 290 -6.54 7.14 16.83
C ASP A 290 -5.07 6.96 16.46
N LEU A 291 -4.51 7.95 15.74
CA LEU A 291 -3.12 7.92 15.29
C LEU A 291 -2.12 8.05 16.44
N TYR A 292 -2.54 8.64 17.59
CA TYR A 292 -1.69 8.66 18.77
C TYR A 292 -1.46 7.25 19.32
N GLU A 293 -2.52 6.46 19.51
CA GLU A 293 -2.40 5.07 19.97
C GLU A 293 -1.64 4.18 18.98
N ILE A 294 -1.79 4.42 17.67
CA ILE A 294 -1.01 3.74 16.63
C ILE A 294 0.48 4.04 16.78
N VAL A 295 0.86 5.33 16.86
CA VAL A 295 2.26 5.73 16.98
C VAL A 295 2.84 5.29 18.33
N LYS A 296 2.05 5.38 19.40
CA LYS A 296 2.45 4.87 20.70
C LYS A 296 2.77 3.37 20.67
N ALA A 297 1.93 2.57 20.01
CA ALA A 297 2.19 1.14 19.84
C ALA A 297 3.50 0.85 19.10
N LEU A 298 3.88 1.68 18.12
CA LEU A 298 5.17 1.57 17.42
C LEU A 298 6.35 1.91 18.33
N VAL A 299 6.27 3.01 19.06
CA VAL A 299 7.33 3.47 19.99
C VAL A 299 7.52 2.47 21.13
N ASP A 300 6.44 1.97 21.72
CA ASP A 300 6.48 0.97 22.79
C ASP A 300 7.18 -0.34 22.36
N ASN A 301 7.15 -0.64 21.06
CA ASN A 301 7.81 -1.82 20.46
C ASN A 301 9.12 -1.50 19.72
N HIS A 302 9.72 -0.32 19.96
CA HIS A 302 10.99 0.11 19.37
C HIS A 302 11.04 0.02 17.84
N TYR A 303 9.93 0.27 17.16
CA TYR A 303 9.85 0.18 15.71
C TYR A 303 10.81 1.18 15.03
N ASP A 304 11.69 0.67 14.17
CA ASP A 304 12.67 1.45 13.43
C ASP A 304 12.52 1.38 11.90
N GLY A 305 11.43 0.74 11.45
CA GLY A 305 11.10 0.55 10.03
C GLY A 305 10.64 1.82 9.32
N TYR A 306 10.12 1.63 8.13
CA TYR A 306 9.63 2.72 7.27
C TYR A 306 8.21 3.12 7.65
N VAL A 307 7.96 4.44 7.67
CA VAL A 307 6.63 5.04 7.90
C VAL A 307 6.40 6.09 6.83
N ARG A 308 5.22 6.12 6.25
CA ARG A 308 4.84 7.25 5.39
C ARG A 308 3.46 7.80 5.73
N PRO A 309 3.25 9.14 5.62
CA PRO A 309 1.93 9.68 5.44
C PRO A 309 1.40 9.17 4.10
N ASP A 310 0.36 8.34 4.16
CA ASP A 310 -0.16 7.66 2.96
C ASP A 310 -0.96 8.63 2.07
N HIS A 311 -2.24 8.41 1.84
CA HIS A 311 -3.05 9.38 1.13
C HIS A 311 -3.29 10.64 1.95
N GLY A 312 -3.43 11.79 1.26
CA GLY A 312 -3.85 13.06 1.81
C GLY A 312 -5.02 13.62 1.02
N ARG A 313 -5.61 14.69 1.55
CA ARG A 313 -6.60 15.47 0.83
C ARG A 313 -5.90 16.36 -0.21
N MET A 314 -6.61 16.81 -1.23
CA MET A 314 -6.14 17.90 -2.07
C MET A 314 -6.60 19.21 -1.43
N ILE A 315 -5.64 20.04 -1.01
CA ILE A 315 -5.87 21.29 -0.29
C ILE A 315 -5.19 22.47 -1.00
N TRP A 316 -5.61 23.69 -0.71
CA TRP A 316 -5.00 24.95 -1.16
C TRP A 316 -4.84 25.09 -2.67
N GLY A 317 -5.77 24.49 -3.44
CA GLY A 317 -5.74 24.54 -4.90
C GLY A 317 -4.67 23.68 -5.55
N GLU A 318 -4.09 22.74 -4.82
CA GLU A 318 -3.12 21.79 -5.35
C GLU A 318 -3.73 20.96 -6.47
N THR A 319 -2.95 20.74 -7.52
CA THR A 319 -3.29 19.88 -8.67
C THR A 319 -2.34 18.70 -8.72
N GLY A 320 -2.82 17.56 -9.21
CA GLY A 320 -2.02 16.34 -9.30
C GLY A 320 -2.89 15.10 -9.15
N MET A 321 -2.25 13.99 -8.85
CA MET A 321 -2.95 12.72 -8.61
C MET A 321 -3.76 12.82 -7.32
N PRO A 322 -5.09 12.60 -7.36
CA PRO A 322 -5.94 12.64 -6.17
C PRO A 322 -5.42 11.71 -5.06
N GLY A 323 -5.37 12.22 -3.84
CA GLY A 323 -4.82 11.51 -2.69
C GLY A 323 -3.29 11.61 -2.55
N TYR A 324 -2.59 12.02 -3.58
CA TYR A 324 -1.12 12.04 -3.62
C TYR A 324 -0.50 13.44 -3.78
N GLY A 325 -1.22 14.49 -3.41
CA GLY A 325 -0.70 15.85 -3.34
C GLY A 325 0.45 16.00 -2.33
N LEU A 326 1.21 17.10 -2.42
CA LEU A 326 2.32 17.40 -1.52
C LEU A 326 1.83 17.91 -0.16
N PHE A 327 0.87 18.86 -0.16
CA PHE A 327 0.64 19.68 1.02
C PHE A 327 0.05 18.91 2.19
N ASP A 328 -1.05 18.19 2.00
CA ASP A 328 -1.69 17.46 3.12
C ASP A 328 -0.83 16.29 3.59
N ARG A 329 -0.07 15.63 2.68
CA ARG A 329 0.90 14.60 3.08
C ARG A 329 2.09 15.20 3.84
N ALA A 330 2.55 16.41 3.53
CA ALA A 330 3.58 17.10 4.29
C ALA A 330 3.07 17.51 5.69
N LEU A 331 1.82 17.97 5.80
CA LEU A 331 1.16 18.19 7.10
C LEU A 331 1.07 16.89 7.90
N GLY A 332 0.68 15.79 7.24
CA GLY A 332 0.65 14.45 7.83
C GLY A 332 2.02 14.01 8.34
N ALA A 333 3.07 14.18 7.54
CA ALA A 333 4.45 13.89 7.93
C ALA A 333 4.87 14.67 9.19
N THR A 334 4.56 15.97 9.24
CA THR A 334 4.87 16.81 10.37
C THR A 334 4.10 16.40 11.64
N TYR A 335 2.81 16.06 11.49
CA TYR A 335 1.99 15.54 12.57
C TYR A 335 2.55 14.21 13.13
N LEU A 336 2.94 13.28 12.25
CA LEU A 336 3.56 12.02 12.66
C LEU A 336 4.88 12.24 13.39
N ASN A 337 5.75 13.13 12.89
CA ASN A 337 6.99 13.50 13.60
C ASN A 337 6.71 14.01 15.01
N GLY A 338 5.71 14.86 15.18
CA GLY A 338 5.31 15.38 16.51
C GLY A 338 4.80 14.28 17.43
N LEU A 339 4.01 13.33 16.92
CA LEU A 339 3.53 12.18 17.71
C LEU A 339 4.69 11.27 18.13
N PHE A 340 5.59 10.93 17.21
CA PHE A 340 6.77 10.12 17.53
C PHE A 340 7.65 10.79 18.58
N GLU A 341 7.95 12.08 18.40
CA GLU A 341 8.73 12.85 19.39
C GLU A 341 8.07 12.84 20.77
N ALA A 342 6.75 13.05 20.84
CA ALA A 342 6.01 13.06 22.10
C ALA A 342 6.04 11.67 22.78
N CYS A 343 5.77 10.61 22.03
CA CYS A 343 5.77 9.25 22.56
C CYS A 343 7.17 8.79 23.00
N GLU A 344 8.22 9.08 22.21
CA GLU A 344 9.60 8.76 22.58
C GLU A 344 10.06 9.48 23.85
N LYS A 345 9.69 10.76 24.02
CA LYS A 345 9.98 11.53 25.25
C LYS A 345 9.21 10.98 26.46
N ALA A 346 7.97 10.54 26.26
CA ALA A 346 7.17 9.93 27.33
C ALA A 346 7.74 8.55 27.75
N ALA A 347 8.22 7.76 26.82
CA ALA A 347 8.81 6.43 27.09
C ALA A 347 10.18 6.48 27.81
N ARG A 348 10.86 7.63 27.83
CA ARG A 348 12.15 7.82 28.53
C ARG A 348 11.97 8.22 30.01
N LYS A 349 10.74 8.50 30.44
CA LYS A 349 10.39 8.83 31.82
C LYS A 349 10.00 7.58 32.60
#